data_f95d732729320f18105f5dd0c1326402
#
_entry.id   f95d732729320f18105f5dd0c1326402
#
_cell.length_a   1.000
_cell.length_b   1.000
_cell.length_c   1.000
_cell.angle_alpha   90.00
_cell.angle_beta   90.00
_cell.angle_gamma   90.00
#
_symmetry.space_group_name_H-M   'P 1'
#
loop_
_entity.id
_entity.type
_entity.pdbx_description
1 polymer ?
#
loop_
_entity_poly.entity_id
_entity_poly.type
_entity_poly.pdbx_seq_one_letter_code
_entity_poly.pdbx_strand_id
1 'polypeptide(L)'
;PKEYQALYHSNFSTPFLEQGARFAAPVKQVSPFNDKAKGELSDWQTYRGPTKDYDETVYNVVPYADAKGDTLTVLHNKAGSLGVSVGFNTQTLPVFSLWKNTDTQGQGYVTGLEPGTSFSYNRRYQRPLGLVPTIAPNEHKEFRISYSLLADKGAVDQALKRVSEIQAGRETEVRQMPLVDLTK
;
A
#
# COMPACT_ATOMS: atom_id res chain seq x y z
N PRO A 1 14.02 -16.30 20.59
CA PRO A 1 13.45 -15.47 19.53
C PRO A 1 12.45 -14.46 20.08
N LYS A 2 12.38 -13.28 19.47
CA LYS A 2 11.40 -12.24 19.80
C LYS A 2 10.56 -11.95 18.56
N GLU A 3 9.25 -11.76 18.77
CA GLU A 3 8.36 -11.29 17.71
C GLU A 3 8.65 -9.82 17.39
N TYR A 4 8.58 -9.47 16.12
CA TYR A 4 8.66 -8.08 15.67
C TYR A 4 7.65 -7.79 14.56
N GLN A 5 7.39 -6.52 14.34
CA GLN A 5 6.63 -6.00 13.21
C GLN A 5 7.35 -4.73 12.73
N ALA A 6 7.48 -4.58 11.43
CA ALA A 6 7.98 -3.39 10.77
C ALA A 6 6.95 -2.94 9.74
N LEU A 7 6.58 -1.67 9.78
CA LEU A 7 5.74 -0.99 8.83
C LEU A 7 6.42 0.33 8.47
N TYR A 8 6.70 0.54 7.21
CA TYR A 8 7.31 1.78 6.71
C TYR A 8 6.21 2.74 6.27
N HIS A 9 5.83 3.64 7.15
CA HIS A 9 4.72 4.57 6.95
C HIS A 9 5.17 5.80 6.18
N SER A 10 5.14 5.72 4.85
CA SER A 10 5.60 6.79 3.96
C SER A 10 4.44 7.63 3.48
N ASN A 11 4.41 8.89 3.87
CA ASN A 11 3.32 9.82 3.61
C ASN A 11 3.56 10.66 2.37
N PHE A 12 2.53 10.77 1.53
CA PHE A 12 2.52 11.58 0.33
C PHE A 12 1.26 12.44 0.27
N SER A 13 1.42 13.69 -0.17
CA SER A 13 0.35 14.67 -0.33
C SER A 13 0.48 15.38 -1.68
N THR A 14 -0.04 16.60 -1.78
CA THR A 14 0.20 17.46 -2.96
C THR A 14 1.72 17.65 -3.17
N PRO A 15 2.20 17.66 -4.41
CA PRO A 15 1.45 17.71 -5.68
C PRO A 15 1.09 16.34 -6.28
N PHE A 16 1.43 15.21 -5.64
CA PHE A 16 1.12 13.86 -6.15
C PHE A 16 -0.35 13.50 -5.93
N LEU A 17 -0.92 13.96 -4.80
CA LEU A 17 -2.27 13.68 -4.38
C LEU A 17 -3.20 14.82 -4.75
N GLU A 18 -4.25 14.49 -5.51
CA GLU A 18 -5.31 15.39 -5.96
C GLU A 18 -6.56 14.57 -6.29
N GLN A 19 -7.67 15.24 -6.56
CA GLN A 19 -8.87 14.56 -7.08
C GLN A 19 -8.57 13.85 -8.39
N GLY A 20 -8.78 12.54 -8.42
CA GLY A 20 -8.50 11.70 -9.58
C GLY A 20 -7.05 11.19 -9.65
N ALA A 21 -6.21 11.48 -8.66
CA ALA A 21 -4.93 10.80 -8.47
C ALA A 21 -5.16 9.29 -8.33
N ARG A 22 -4.18 8.47 -8.71
CA ARG A 22 -4.33 7.02 -8.74
C ARG A 22 -3.17 6.31 -8.07
N PHE A 23 -3.53 5.24 -7.37
CA PHE A 23 -2.61 4.22 -6.88
C PHE A 23 -2.55 3.05 -7.88
N ALA A 24 -1.36 2.55 -8.15
CA ALA A 24 -1.16 1.35 -8.95
C ALA A 24 -0.12 0.45 -8.30
N ALA A 25 -0.35 -0.86 -8.36
CA ALA A 25 0.56 -1.90 -7.87
C ALA A 25 0.26 -3.21 -8.58
N PRO A 26 1.19 -4.16 -8.63
CA PRO A 26 0.90 -5.53 -9.07
C PRO A 26 0.22 -6.29 -7.92
N VAL A 27 -1.10 -6.35 -7.93
CA VAL A 27 -1.92 -6.81 -6.81
C VAL A 27 -2.34 -8.26 -6.98
N LYS A 28 -1.95 -9.12 -6.04
CA LYS A 28 -2.44 -10.49 -5.91
C LYS A 28 -3.77 -10.54 -5.16
N GLN A 29 -3.86 -9.79 -4.06
CA GLN A 29 -5.06 -9.71 -3.24
C GLN A 29 -5.20 -8.32 -2.65
N VAL A 30 -6.43 -7.82 -2.58
CA VAL A 30 -6.80 -6.63 -1.82
C VAL A 30 -7.99 -6.93 -0.93
N SER A 31 -7.99 -6.39 0.29
CA SER A 31 -9.12 -6.44 1.20
C SER A 31 -9.30 -5.11 1.95
N PRO A 32 -10.53 -4.72 2.30
CA PRO A 32 -10.74 -3.57 3.16
C PRO A 32 -10.23 -3.86 4.58
N PHE A 33 -9.77 -2.84 5.27
CA PHE A 33 -9.35 -2.96 6.67
C PHE A 33 -10.55 -3.15 7.61
N ASN A 34 -11.64 -2.41 7.35
CA ASN A 34 -12.86 -2.38 8.17
C ASN A 34 -14.09 -2.12 7.28
N ASP A 35 -15.27 -1.97 7.89
CA ASP A 35 -16.52 -1.73 7.18
C ASP A 35 -16.55 -0.37 6.47
N LYS A 36 -15.85 0.64 6.97
CA LYS A 36 -15.71 1.94 6.29
C LYS A 36 -14.98 1.76 4.96
N ALA A 37 -13.82 1.12 4.97
CA ALA A 37 -13.05 0.82 3.76
C ALA A 37 -13.80 -0.13 2.79
N LYS A 38 -14.61 -1.05 3.33
CA LYS A 38 -15.49 -1.92 2.52
C LYS A 38 -16.50 -1.11 1.71
N GLY A 39 -17.07 -0.05 2.29
CA GLY A 39 -18.03 0.82 1.60
C GLY A 39 -17.44 1.57 0.40
N GLU A 40 -16.13 1.72 0.34
CA GLU A 40 -15.40 2.43 -0.73
C GLU A 40 -14.48 1.51 -1.56
N LEU A 41 -14.69 0.19 -1.47
CA LEU A 41 -13.80 -0.81 -2.11
C LEU A 41 -13.79 -0.72 -3.65
N SER A 42 -14.85 -0.26 -4.29
CA SER A 42 -14.91 -0.06 -5.74
C SER A 42 -13.89 0.95 -6.24
N ASP A 43 -13.56 1.95 -5.43
CA ASP A 43 -12.70 3.08 -5.76
C ASP A 43 -11.37 3.08 -4.99
N TRP A 44 -10.98 1.93 -4.45
CA TRP A 44 -9.82 1.82 -3.58
C TRP A 44 -8.51 2.36 -4.19
N GLN A 45 -8.38 2.33 -5.52
CA GLN A 45 -7.20 2.83 -6.25
C GLN A 45 -7.29 4.31 -6.66
N THR A 46 -8.45 4.94 -6.52
CA THR A 46 -8.67 6.32 -6.95
C THR A 46 -8.85 7.23 -5.75
N TYR A 47 -8.28 8.42 -5.80
CA TYR A 47 -8.41 9.39 -4.73
C TYR A 47 -9.47 10.43 -5.06
N ARG A 48 -10.27 10.76 -4.06
CA ARG A 48 -11.15 11.93 -4.11
C ARG A 48 -10.37 13.20 -3.79
N GLY A 49 -10.94 14.37 -4.07
CA GLY A 49 -10.40 15.65 -3.62
C GLY A 49 -10.58 15.83 -2.11
N PRO A 50 -10.04 16.93 -1.54
CA PRO A 50 -10.25 17.26 -0.14
C PRO A 50 -11.73 17.27 0.23
N THR A 51 -12.10 16.48 1.25
CA THR A 51 -13.48 16.26 1.66
C THR A 51 -13.58 16.47 3.16
N LYS A 52 -14.28 17.52 3.59
CA LYS A 52 -14.43 17.83 5.02
C LYS A 52 -15.02 16.66 5.80
N ASP A 53 -14.46 16.42 6.99
CA ASP A 53 -14.87 15.37 7.93
C ASP A 53 -14.75 13.94 7.31
N TYR A 54 -13.80 13.77 6.37
CA TYR A 54 -13.54 12.45 5.80
C TYR A 54 -12.88 11.56 6.86
N ASP A 55 -13.53 10.44 7.14
CA ASP A 55 -12.95 9.38 7.93
C ASP A 55 -12.02 8.53 7.07
N GLU A 56 -10.85 8.19 7.58
CA GLU A 56 -9.80 7.47 6.86
C GLU A 56 -10.23 6.08 6.38
N THR A 57 -9.63 5.61 5.28
CA THR A 57 -9.77 4.23 4.82
C THR A 57 -8.41 3.58 4.66
N VAL A 58 -8.35 2.28 4.96
CA VAL A 58 -7.15 1.45 4.78
C VAL A 58 -7.49 0.22 3.96
N TYR A 59 -6.61 -0.13 3.03
CA TYR A 59 -6.70 -1.36 2.23
C TYR A 59 -5.46 -2.20 2.45
N ASN A 60 -5.68 -3.48 2.75
CA ASN A 60 -4.62 -4.48 2.89
C ASN A 60 -4.32 -5.07 1.52
N VAL A 61 -3.09 -4.95 1.06
CA VAL A 61 -2.65 -5.40 -0.25
C VAL A 61 -1.57 -6.47 -0.10
N VAL A 62 -1.77 -7.59 -0.76
CA VAL A 62 -0.71 -8.59 -0.99
C VAL A 62 -0.23 -8.39 -2.42
N PRO A 63 0.99 -7.92 -2.65
CA PRO A 63 1.49 -7.69 -4.01
C PRO A 63 1.97 -8.98 -4.67
N TYR A 64 1.96 -8.99 -6.00
CA TYR A 64 2.84 -9.85 -6.78
C TYR A 64 4.25 -9.26 -6.81
N ALA A 65 5.24 -10.11 -7.02
CA ALA A 65 6.62 -9.73 -7.21
C ALA A 65 7.22 -10.44 -8.44
N ASP A 66 8.37 -9.98 -8.88
CA ASP A 66 9.16 -10.66 -9.89
C ASP A 66 9.91 -11.88 -9.31
N ALA A 67 10.71 -12.55 -10.14
CA ALA A 67 11.45 -13.76 -9.76
C ALA A 67 12.47 -13.54 -8.61
N LYS A 68 12.87 -12.28 -8.36
CA LYS A 68 13.78 -11.92 -7.26
C LYS A 68 13.03 -11.49 -6.00
N GLY A 69 11.70 -11.44 -6.04
CA GLY A 69 10.86 -10.93 -4.97
C GLY A 69 10.66 -9.41 -5.00
N ASP A 70 11.18 -8.71 -6.00
CA ASP A 70 11.08 -7.27 -6.09
C ASP A 70 9.72 -6.84 -6.65
N THR A 71 9.16 -5.80 -6.06
CA THR A 71 7.89 -5.19 -6.43
C THR A 71 7.93 -3.68 -6.25
N LEU A 72 6.90 -2.99 -6.72
CA LEU A 72 6.75 -1.54 -6.51
C LEU A 72 5.28 -1.15 -6.46
N THR A 73 5.02 -0.01 -5.84
CA THR A 73 3.76 0.71 -5.93
C THR A 73 3.99 2.08 -6.55
N VAL A 74 2.97 2.64 -7.18
CA VAL A 74 3.01 3.95 -7.84
C VAL A 74 1.82 4.76 -7.37
N LEU A 75 2.08 5.99 -6.94
CA LEU A 75 1.08 7.04 -6.79
C LEU A 75 1.37 8.10 -7.86
N HIS A 76 0.36 8.47 -8.63
CA HIS A 76 0.52 9.53 -9.62
C HIS A 76 -0.69 10.46 -9.65
N ASN A 77 -0.47 11.71 -10.07
CA ASN A 77 -1.53 12.69 -10.27
C ASN A 77 -2.50 12.25 -11.38
N LYS A 78 -3.64 12.90 -11.47
CA LYS A 78 -4.70 12.58 -12.46
C LYS A 78 -4.18 12.57 -13.90
N ALA A 79 -3.29 13.50 -14.23
CA ALA A 79 -2.73 13.63 -15.57
C ALA A 79 -1.68 12.56 -15.91
N GLY A 80 -1.18 11.80 -14.92
CA GLY A 80 -0.06 10.88 -15.13
C GLY A 80 1.24 11.58 -15.50
N SER A 81 1.41 12.83 -15.09
CA SER A 81 2.58 13.66 -15.42
C SER A 81 3.55 13.85 -14.26
N LEU A 82 3.14 13.45 -13.06
CA LEU A 82 3.92 13.53 -11.84
C LEU A 82 3.51 12.40 -10.90
N GLY A 83 4.48 11.77 -10.26
CA GLY A 83 4.19 10.68 -9.34
C GLY A 83 5.37 10.32 -8.46
N VAL A 84 5.18 9.29 -7.66
CA VAL A 84 6.20 8.66 -6.83
C VAL A 84 6.04 7.15 -6.91
N SER A 85 7.15 6.41 -6.90
CA SER A 85 7.13 4.97 -6.72
C SER A 85 7.83 4.57 -5.42
N VAL A 86 7.29 3.51 -4.79
CA VAL A 86 7.89 2.87 -3.61
C VAL A 86 8.21 1.43 -3.99
N GLY A 87 9.49 1.13 -4.12
CA GLY A 87 10.00 -0.21 -4.43
C GLY A 87 10.44 -0.94 -3.16
N PHE A 88 10.15 -2.23 -3.07
CA PHE A 88 10.54 -3.08 -1.94
C PHE A 88 10.60 -4.55 -2.36
N ASN A 89 11.08 -5.42 -1.44
CA ASN A 89 11.17 -6.85 -1.69
C ASN A 89 10.17 -7.62 -0.82
N THR A 90 9.33 -8.45 -1.44
CA THR A 90 8.26 -9.21 -0.77
C THR A 90 8.76 -10.36 0.10
N GLN A 91 10.02 -10.79 -0.04
CA GLN A 91 10.60 -11.80 0.84
C GLN A 91 10.86 -11.23 2.25
N THR A 92 11.04 -9.92 2.37
CA THR A 92 11.24 -9.23 3.64
C THR A 92 10.03 -8.41 4.08
N LEU A 93 9.28 -7.84 3.14
CA LEU A 93 8.09 -7.01 3.35
C LEU A 93 6.93 -7.60 2.51
N PRO A 94 6.29 -8.69 2.97
CA PRO A 94 5.36 -9.48 2.15
C PRO A 94 4.01 -8.80 1.91
N VAL A 95 3.70 -7.75 2.64
CA VAL A 95 2.39 -7.07 2.59
C VAL A 95 2.54 -5.56 2.46
N PHE A 96 1.45 -4.90 2.13
CA PHE A 96 1.39 -3.47 1.95
C PHE A 96 0.06 -2.94 2.47
N SER A 97 0.08 -1.84 3.22
CA SER A 97 -1.11 -1.10 3.61
C SER A 97 -1.21 0.18 2.80
N LEU A 98 -2.35 0.40 2.17
CA LEU A 98 -2.70 1.66 1.52
C LEU A 98 -3.62 2.43 2.46
N TRP A 99 -3.08 3.43 3.14
CA TRP A 99 -3.85 4.33 3.98
C TRP A 99 -4.24 5.59 3.19
N LYS A 100 -5.51 5.99 3.28
CA LYS A 100 -6.05 7.16 2.59
C LYS A 100 -6.76 8.06 3.60
N ASN A 101 -6.25 9.27 3.77
CA ASN A 101 -6.92 10.34 4.49
C ASN A 101 -7.10 11.52 3.53
N THR A 102 -8.29 11.64 2.97
CA THR A 102 -8.64 12.68 2.02
C THR A 102 -9.53 13.77 2.65
N ASP A 103 -9.29 14.08 3.92
CA ASP A 103 -9.91 15.23 4.58
C ASP A 103 -9.40 16.55 3.95
N THR A 104 -9.76 17.70 4.50
CA THR A 104 -9.26 19.00 4.02
C THR A 104 -7.75 19.09 4.17
N GLN A 105 -7.12 19.98 3.40
CA GLN A 105 -5.67 20.21 3.51
C GLN A 105 -5.23 20.61 4.92
N GLY A 106 -6.07 21.35 5.63
CA GLY A 106 -5.82 21.75 7.01
C GLY A 106 -5.93 20.62 8.03
N GLN A 107 -6.66 19.55 7.69
CA GLN A 107 -6.86 18.34 8.52
C GLN A 107 -5.97 17.16 8.09
N GLY A 108 -5.18 17.33 7.05
CA GLY A 108 -4.22 16.31 6.62
C GLY A 108 -4.64 15.55 5.36
N TYR A 109 -4.75 16.24 4.21
CA TYR A 109 -4.94 15.62 2.91
C TYR A 109 -3.71 14.82 2.50
N VAL A 110 -3.69 13.52 2.80
CA VAL A 110 -2.49 12.69 2.76
C VAL A 110 -2.83 11.21 2.50
N THR A 111 -1.89 10.46 1.96
CA THR A 111 -1.96 9.01 1.83
C THR A 111 -0.69 8.36 2.32
N GLY A 112 -0.81 7.19 2.95
CA GLY A 112 0.32 6.33 3.34
C GLY A 112 0.54 5.22 2.32
N LEU A 113 1.77 5.07 1.86
CA LEU A 113 2.24 3.96 1.06
C LEU A 113 3.17 3.11 1.94
N GLU A 114 2.67 1.96 2.42
CA GLU A 114 3.20 1.34 3.62
C GLU A 114 3.56 -0.15 3.43
N PRO A 115 4.73 -0.47 2.85
CA PRO A 115 5.24 -1.83 2.85
C PRO A 115 5.58 -2.28 4.29
N GLY A 116 5.24 -3.53 4.63
CA GLY A 116 5.42 -4.05 5.98
C GLY A 116 5.62 -5.55 6.06
N THR A 117 6.09 -6.00 7.22
CA THR A 117 6.12 -7.43 7.57
C THR A 117 4.74 -7.95 7.91
N SER A 118 3.83 -7.05 8.26
CA SER A 118 2.43 -7.29 8.62
C SER A 118 1.58 -6.09 8.22
N PHE A 119 0.28 -6.26 8.16
CA PHE A 119 -0.68 -5.17 7.97
C PHE A 119 -0.75 -4.27 9.22
N SER A 120 -1.48 -3.18 9.14
CA SER A 120 -1.63 -2.21 10.24
C SER A 120 -2.58 -2.67 11.38
N TYR A 121 -2.85 -3.97 11.48
CA TYR A 121 -3.61 -4.53 12.60
C TYR A 121 -2.76 -4.76 13.85
N ASN A 122 -3.41 -4.82 15.01
CA ASN A 122 -2.77 -5.28 16.23
C ASN A 122 -2.16 -6.68 16.04
N ARG A 123 -1.03 -6.95 16.69
CA ARG A 123 -0.26 -8.21 16.58
C ARG A 123 -1.12 -9.45 16.85
N ARG A 124 -2.07 -9.38 17.79
CA ARG A 124 -2.97 -10.50 18.10
C ARG A 124 -3.72 -11.03 16.87
N TYR A 125 -4.10 -10.14 15.95
CA TYR A 125 -4.78 -10.51 14.71
C TYR A 125 -3.82 -10.97 13.61
N GLN A 126 -2.55 -10.55 13.67
CA GLN A 126 -1.54 -10.89 12.68
C GLN A 126 -0.97 -12.30 12.90
N ARG A 127 -0.91 -12.78 14.17
CA ARG A 127 -0.39 -14.12 14.48
C ARG A 127 -1.12 -15.25 13.76
N PRO A 128 -2.47 -15.31 13.75
CA PRO A 128 -3.20 -16.32 12.98
C PRO A 128 -2.99 -16.24 11.47
N LEU A 129 -2.63 -15.08 10.96
CA LEU A 129 -2.32 -14.85 9.54
C LEU A 129 -0.87 -15.24 9.17
N GLY A 130 -0.05 -15.62 10.14
CA GLY A 130 1.37 -15.90 9.91
C GLY A 130 2.22 -14.65 9.63
N LEU A 131 1.73 -13.47 9.98
CA LEU A 131 2.35 -12.18 9.67
C LEU A 131 3.10 -11.55 10.85
N VAL A 132 3.54 -12.36 11.82
CA VAL A 132 4.38 -11.90 12.93
C VAL A 132 5.69 -12.67 12.90
N PRO A 133 6.71 -12.17 12.19
CA PRO A 133 8.01 -12.81 12.14
C PRO A 133 8.72 -12.74 13.48
N THR A 134 9.68 -13.65 13.68
CA THR A 134 10.55 -13.68 14.85
C THR A 134 11.99 -13.42 14.46
N ILE A 135 12.76 -12.91 15.42
CA ILE A 135 14.20 -12.71 15.31
C ILE A 135 14.90 -13.41 16.47
N ALA A 136 15.96 -14.17 16.16
CA ALA A 136 16.77 -14.86 17.18
C ALA A 136 17.74 -13.90 17.88
N PRO A 137 18.29 -14.25 19.05
CA PRO A 137 19.38 -13.49 19.67
C PRO A 137 20.56 -13.33 18.69
N ASN A 138 21.09 -12.12 18.58
CA ASN A 138 22.20 -11.75 17.69
C ASN A 138 21.90 -11.90 16.18
N GLU A 139 20.67 -12.22 15.79
CA GLU A 139 20.22 -12.14 14.40
C GLU A 139 19.91 -10.67 14.03
N HIS A 140 20.17 -10.30 12.79
CA HIS A 140 19.74 -9.02 12.21
C HIS A 140 18.93 -9.26 10.95
N LYS A 141 18.02 -8.33 10.67
CA LYS A 141 17.18 -8.32 9.45
C LYS A 141 17.46 -7.03 8.70
N GLU A 142 17.63 -7.15 7.41
CA GLU A 142 17.78 -6.00 6.52
C GLU A 142 16.50 -5.81 5.70
N PHE A 143 16.04 -4.58 5.64
CA PHE A 143 14.92 -4.15 4.81
C PHE A 143 15.42 -3.10 3.83
N ARG A 144 15.04 -3.24 2.57
CA ARG A 144 15.43 -2.27 1.53
C ARG A 144 14.17 -1.70 0.89
N ILE A 145 14.06 -0.38 0.92
CA ILE A 145 12.98 0.38 0.30
C ILE A 145 13.63 1.44 -0.59
N SER A 146 13.08 1.62 -1.76
CA SER A 146 13.48 2.69 -2.70
C SER A 146 12.32 3.63 -2.96
N TYR A 147 12.61 4.91 -2.98
CA TYR A 147 11.68 5.96 -3.36
C TYR A 147 12.19 6.62 -4.63
N SER A 148 11.33 6.75 -5.64
CA SER A 148 11.69 7.43 -6.88
C SER A 148 10.66 8.50 -7.21
N LEU A 149 11.14 9.73 -7.44
CA LEU A 149 10.33 10.79 -8.01
C LEU A 149 10.14 10.52 -9.50
N LEU A 150 8.89 10.49 -9.94
CA LEU A 150 8.48 10.36 -11.33
C LEU A 150 8.11 11.75 -11.84
N ALA A 151 9.11 12.47 -12.35
CA ALA A 151 9.02 13.92 -12.59
C ALA A 151 8.33 14.30 -13.90
N ASP A 152 8.01 13.33 -14.75
CA ASP A 152 7.33 13.56 -16.02
C ASP A 152 6.48 12.34 -16.42
N LYS A 153 5.69 12.51 -17.48
CA LYS A 153 4.82 11.46 -18.01
C LYS A 153 5.59 10.20 -18.41
N GLY A 154 6.77 10.34 -18.99
CA GLY A 154 7.59 9.21 -19.42
C GLY A 154 8.02 8.34 -18.24
N ALA A 155 8.45 8.97 -17.15
CA ALA A 155 8.81 8.29 -15.89
C ALA A 155 7.60 7.58 -15.26
N VAL A 156 6.42 8.23 -15.24
CA VAL A 156 5.17 7.61 -14.76
C VAL A 156 4.80 6.41 -15.63
N ASP A 157 4.77 6.56 -16.95
CA ASP A 157 4.44 5.50 -17.90
C ASP A 157 5.40 4.29 -17.75
N GLN A 158 6.70 4.54 -17.54
CA GLN A 158 7.70 3.48 -17.32
C GLN A 158 7.43 2.74 -16.00
N ALA A 159 7.11 3.44 -14.94
CA ALA A 159 6.78 2.81 -13.65
C ALA A 159 5.49 1.98 -13.74
N LEU A 160 4.45 2.49 -14.40
CA LEU A 160 3.20 1.75 -14.64
C LEU A 160 3.41 0.53 -15.54
N LYS A 161 4.30 0.63 -16.55
CA LYS A 161 4.71 -0.51 -17.36
C LYS A 161 5.36 -1.59 -16.51
N ARG A 162 6.24 -1.21 -15.57
CA ARG A 162 6.87 -2.17 -14.63
C ARG A 162 5.83 -2.84 -13.74
N VAL A 163 4.83 -2.11 -13.24
CA VAL A 163 3.68 -2.68 -12.51
C VAL A 163 2.98 -3.75 -13.35
N SER A 164 2.67 -3.44 -14.60
CA SER A 164 2.02 -4.37 -15.54
C SER A 164 2.87 -5.61 -15.83
N GLU A 165 4.17 -5.45 -16.01
CA GLU A 165 5.11 -6.56 -16.23
C GLU A 165 5.14 -7.52 -15.03
N ILE A 166 5.17 -6.98 -13.80
CA ILE A 166 5.11 -7.80 -12.59
C ILE A 166 3.72 -8.43 -12.43
N GLN A 167 2.63 -7.73 -12.73
CA GLN A 167 1.28 -8.30 -12.73
C GLN A 167 1.16 -9.47 -13.71
N ALA A 168 1.79 -9.35 -14.88
CA ALA A 168 1.90 -10.39 -15.91
C ALA A 168 0.53 -11.01 -16.31
N GLY A 169 -0.53 -10.21 -16.35
CA GLY A 169 -1.89 -10.65 -16.67
C GLY A 169 -2.56 -11.51 -15.59
N ARG A 170 -1.94 -11.67 -14.41
CA ARG A 170 -2.53 -12.42 -13.29
C ARG A 170 -3.69 -11.65 -12.68
N GLU A 171 -4.72 -12.36 -12.27
CA GLU A 171 -5.91 -11.78 -11.66
C GLU A 171 -5.64 -11.25 -10.25
N THR A 172 -6.41 -10.23 -9.86
CA THR A 172 -6.46 -9.71 -8.50
C THR A 172 -7.66 -10.28 -7.77
N GLU A 173 -7.44 -10.94 -6.64
CA GLU A 173 -8.51 -11.32 -5.72
C GLU A 173 -8.97 -10.09 -4.94
N VAL A 174 -10.19 -9.63 -5.19
CA VAL A 174 -10.82 -8.53 -4.43
C VAL A 174 -11.72 -9.13 -3.35
N ARG A 175 -11.26 -9.16 -2.11
CA ARG A 175 -12.04 -9.63 -0.96
C ARG A 175 -13.03 -8.58 -0.53
N GLN A 176 -14.28 -8.98 -0.38
CA GLN A 176 -15.38 -8.09 0.02
C GLN A 176 -15.44 -7.84 1.52
N MET A 177 -14.69 -8.60 2.31
CA MET A 177 -14.72 -8.52 3.78
C MET A 177 -13.32 -8.25 4.35
N PRO A 178 -13.23 -7.55 5.49
CA PRO A 178 -11.99 -7.44 6.25
C PRO A 178 -11.33 -8.80 6.52
N LEU A 179 -10.00 -8.83 6.61
CA LEU A 179 -9.24 -10.05 6.92
C LEU A 179 -9.45 -10.53 8.35
N VAL A 180 -9.79 -9.63 9.24
CA VAL A 180 -9.98 -9.88 10.67
C VAL A 180 -11.26 -9.21 11.16
N ASP A 181 -11.88 -9.82 12.15
CA ASP A 181 -13.01 -9.27 12.86
C ASP A 181 -12.50 -8.41 14.04
N LEU A 182 -12.57 -7.10 13.89
CA LEU A 182 -12.07 -6.15 14.89
C LEU A 182 -12.99 -6.02 16.11
N THR A 183 -14.17 -6.66 16.08
CA THR A 183 -15.13 -6.65 17.20
C THR A 183 -14.83 -7.72 18.25
N LYS A 184 -13.92 -8.65 17.95
CA LYS A 184 -13.42 -9.73 18.81
C LYS A 184 -12.00 -9.37 19.35
#